data_563f92bcd52b6368d9f8d21b1894c408
#
_entry.id   563f92bcd52b6368d9f8d21b1894c408
#
_cell.length_a   1.000
_cell.length_b   1.000
_cell.length_c   1.000
_cell.angle_alpha   90.00
_cell.angle_beta   90.00
_cell.angle_gamma   90.00
#
_symmetry.space_group_name_H-M   'P 1'
#
loop_
_entity.id
_entity.type
_entity.pdbx_description
1 polymer ?
#
loop_
_entity_poly.entity_id
_entity_poly.type
_entity_poly.pdbx_seq_one_letter_code
_entity_poly.pdbx_strand_id
1 'polypeptide(L)'
;GGETFKDMIEKEVLPKPFQVYCDPTLKQYAGIDMNGHYIYDSEGVKARRVDNVVDGVLKGFLMSRVPLDGFPESNGHGRTSGGNDPVSRQSNLVIETTKPYSDAQLRDMLIAEARKQDKEYGYFFKTVTSGFTLTGDGGSINSFNVTPVEVYRVYTDGRPDELVRGVSMIGTPLAMFSHIVAGGDTPSVFTGSCGAESGWVPVTASSPAIFVSQIETQRAQNQQALPNILPAPAFTQDKQADDNVIFSAMKDELKRTTDSLTVAGLETPFYASYIVNRYRSFNVTGELGAISASSETPFTYNASVHLAIGNFKRSSDFPGQPLIVGTPTAIECDYSSLRRMLWDSSDMAYKNAVNMMAQKQNMLAQYPLPAALEKIPDLQRSAPTSYLENEKEYNVDMKKMEDIAIQLSAVFKNYKYLFNTEVKINGNEITSYRSTSEDVNLKLPHNSVVIKVSATFEDDNR
;
A
#
# COMPACT_ATOMS: atom_id res chain seq x y z
N GLY A 1 -7.62 19.51 -11.69
CA GLY A 1 -8.76 18.92 -11.08
C GLY A 1 -9.64 18.23 -12.08
N GLY A 2 -10.10 17.02 -11.72
CA GLY A 2 -10.96 16.25 -12.58
C GLY A 2 -12.21 16.99 -12.98
N GLU A 3 -12.24 17.45 -14.19
CA GLU A 3 -13.33 18.25 -14.76
C GLU A 3 -14.53 17.38 -15.20
N THR A 4 -14.64 16.15 -14.64
CA THR A 4 -15.63 15.16 -15.06
C THR A 4 -17.06 15.71 -15.10
N PHE A 5 -17.43 16.55 -14.12
CA PHE A 5 -18.78 17.11 -13.99
C PHE A 5 -18.84 18.64 -14.10
N LYS A 6 -17.74 19.32 -14.38
CA LYS A 6 -17.66 20.77 -14.39
C LYS A 6 -18.73 21.42 -15.30
N ASP A 7 -18.85 20.89 -16.51
CA ASP A 7 -19.79 21.40 -17.53
C ASP A 7 -21.11 20.66 -17.57
N MET A 8 -21.46 19.90 -16.50
CA MET A 8 -22.65 19.07 -16.44
C MET A 8 -23.76 19.65 -15.55
N ILE A 9 -23.56 20.85 -14.99
CA ILE A 9 -24.61 21.54 -14.22
C ILE A 9 -25.84 21.71 -15.09
N GLU A 10 -27.03 21.44 -14.52
CA GLU A 10 -28.36 21.40 -15.15
C GLU A 10 -28.47 20.34 -16.26
N LYS A 11 -27.55 19.38 -16.36
CA LYS A 11 -27.63 18.25 -17.28
C LYS A 11 -27.94 16.96 -16.54
N GLU A 12 -28.57 16.02 -17.24
CA GLU A 12 -28.79 14.67 -16.74
C GLU A 12 -27.46 13.90 -16.65
N VAL A 13 -27.16 13.39 -15.45
CA VAL A 13 -25.94 12.60 -15.14
C VAL A 13 -26.29 11.21 -14.63
N LEU A 14 -27.53 11.00 -14.20
CA LEU A 14 -28.09 9.73 -13.73
C LEU A 14 -29.50 9.56 -14.32
N PRO A 15 -30.08 8.36 -14.33
CA PRO A 15 -31.49 8.18 -14.68
C PRO A 15 -32.41 9.02 -13.78
N LYS A 16 -33.49 9.53 -14.35
CA LYS A 16 -34.43 10.44 -13.70
C LYS A 16 -34.90 10.05 -12.28
N PRO A 17 -35.12 8.76 -11.92
CA PRO A 17 -35.53 8.41 -10.57
C PRO A 17 -34.45 8.61 -9.49
N PHE A 18 -33.19 8.85 -9.84
CA PHE A 18 -32.10 8.94 -8.86
C PHE A 18 -31.99 10.33 -8.23
N GLN A 19 -31.73 10.30 -6.91
CA GLN A 19 -31.40 11.44 -6.07
C GLN A 19 -30.04 11.20 -5.43
N VAL A 20 -29.19 12.20 -5.39
CA VAL A 20 -27.89 12.14 -4.70
C VAL A 20 -27.70 13.39 -3.85
N TYR A 21 -27.42 13.21 -2.58
CA TYR A 21 -27.15 14.32 -1.68
C TYR A 21 -26.05 13.99 -0.66
N CYS A 22 -25.39 15.03 -0.17
CA CYS A 22 -24.52 14.99 0.99
C CYS A 22 -25.16 15.74 2.15
N ASP A 23 -25.34 15.07 3.29
CA ASP A 23 -25.96 15.68 4.46
C ASP A 23 -25.14 15.43 5.74
N PRO A 24 -24.29 16.38 6.15
CA PRO A 24 -23.51 16.27 7.38
C PRO A 24 -24.36 16.40 8.65
N THR A 25 -25.64 16.79 8.55
CA THR A 25 -26.53 16.92 9.72
C THR A 25 -27.18 15.60 10.12
N LEU A 26 -27.16 14.59 9.25
CA LEU A 26 -27.69 13.26 9.55
C LEU A 26 -26.80 12.55 10.57
N LYS A 27 -27.40 12.13 11.68
CA LYS A 27 -26.76 11.32 12.72
C LYS A 27 -26.90 9.84 12.47
N GLN A 28 -28.04 9.45 11.89
CA GLN A 28 -28.36 8.05 11.57
C GLN A 28 -29.06 7.95 10.22
N TYR A 29 -28.84 6.85 9.53
CA TYR A 29 -29.55 6.49 8.30
C TYR A 29 -29.70 4.95 8.23
N ALA A 30 -30.89 4.49 7.89
CA ALA A 30 -31.23 3.06 7.88
C ALA A 30 -30.84 2.31 9.18
N GLY A 31 -30.92 2.96 10.36
CA GLY A 31 -30.56 2.39 11.66
C GLY A 31 -29.06 2.34 11.96
N ILE A 32 -28.21 2.93 11.13
CA ILE A 32 -26.76 2.96 11.29
C ILE A 32 -26.29 4.38 11.60
N ASP A 33 -25.38 4.52 12.57
CA ASP A 33 -24.77 5.80 12.91
C ASP A 33 -23.86 6.29 11.77
N MET A 34 -24.01 7.59 11.44
CA MET A 34 -23.34 8.22 10.32
C MET A 34 -22.01 8.86 10.76
N ASN A 35 -20.90 8.30 10.30
CA ASN A 35 -19.54 8.75 10.65
C ASN A 35 -19.14 10.11 10.04
N GLY A 36 -19.83 10.52 8.97
CA GLY A 36 -19.62 11.82 8.32
C GLY A 36 -20.44 12.97 8.92
N HIS A 37 -21.01 12.81 10.13
CA HIS A 37 -21.79 13.82 10.82
C HIS A 37 -20.91 14.91 11.46
N TYR A 38 -21.25 16.17 11.26
CA TYR A 38 -20.67 17.31 11.97
C TYR A 38 -21.62 18.52 11.95
N ILE A 39 -21.38 19.51 12.82
CA ILE A 39 -22.20 20.72 12.94
C ILE A 39 -21.59 21.91 12.17
N TYR A 40 -20.27 22.01 12.21
CA TYR A 40 -19.47 22.98 11.46
C TYR A 40 -18.36 22.23 10.72
N ASP A 41 -18.04 22.68 9.53
CA ASP A 41 -16.89 22.15 8.79
C ASP A 41 -15.56 22.64 9.37
N SER A 42 -14.44 22.24 8.78
CA SER A 42 -13.10 22.61 9.27
C SER A 42 -12.76 24.09 9.05
N GLU A 43 -13.56 24.80 8.26
CA GLU A 43 -13.44 26.24 8.00
C GLU A 43 -14.40 27.10 8.85
N GLY A 44 -15.16 26.47 9.78
CA GLY A 44 -16.12 27.13 10.65
C GLY A 44 -17.45 27.50 9.96
N VAL A 45 -17.70 26.95 8.77
CA VAL A 45 -18.99 27.15 8.08
C VAL A 45 -19.99 26.12 8.57
N LYS A 46 -21.19 26.56 8.88
CA LYS A 46 -22.26 25.70 9.39
C LYS A 46 -22.63 24.64 8.33
N ALA A 47 -22.63 23.40 8.77
CA ALA A 47 -22.97 22.24 7.95
C ALA A 47 -24.42 22.31 7.46
N ARG A 48 -24.66 21.99 6.21
CA ARG A 48 -26.00 21.90 5.61
C ARG A 48 -26.05 20.80 4.54
N ARG A 49 -27.27 20.28 4.32
CA ARG A 49 -27.52 19.34 3.23
C ARG A 49 -27.27 20.03 1.88
N VAL A 50 -26.66 19.30 0.97
CA VAL A 50 -26.43 19.68 -0.43
C VAL A 50 -27.02 18.59 -1.32
N ASP A 51 -28.05 18.96 -2.09
CA ASP A 51 -28.64 18.09 -3.11
C ASP A 51 -27.79 18.20 -4.38
N ASN A 52 -26.91 17.22 -4.60
CA ASN A 52 -26.00 17.20 -5.74
C ASN A 52 -26.72 16.82 -7.03
N VAL A 53 -27.61 15.81 -6.98
CA VAL A 53 -28.42 15.36 -8.11
C VAL A 53 -29.88 15.27 -7.70
N VAL A 54 -30.75 15.94 -8.44
CA VAL A 54 -32.20 15.91 -8.26
C VAL A 54 -32.84 15.42 -9.54
N ASP A 55 -33.66 14.37 -9.45
CA ASP A 55 -34.30 13.75 -10.61
C ASP A 55 -33.33 13.44 -11.77
N GLY A 56 -32.15 12.91 -11.43
CA GLY A 56 -31.09 12.58 -12.37
C GLY A 56 -30.25 13.77 -12.86
N VAL A 57 -30.63 15.01 -12.55
CA VAL A 57 -29.98 16.25 -13.03
C VAL A 57 -29.00 16.78 -11.99
N LEU A 58 -27.77 17.06 -12.39
CA LEU A 58 -26.75 17.65 -11.53
C LEU A 58 -27.13 19.09 -11.17
N LYS A 59 -27.25 19.39 -9.87
CA LYS A 59 -27.68 20.69 -9.34
C LYS A 59 -26.56 21.48 -8.68
N GLY A 60 -25.54 20.82 -8.16
CA GLY A 60 -24.50 21.53 -7.44
C GLY A 60 -23.36 20.65 -6.96
N PHE A 61 -22.36 21.31 -6.40
CA PHE A 61 -21.15 20.73 -5.87
C PHE A 61 -21.08 20.91 -4.35
N LEU A 62 -20.26 20.08 -3.71
CA LEU A 62 -19.81 20.34 -2.34
C LEU A 62 -18.77 21.46 -2.39
N MET A 63 -18.96 22.50 -1.55
CA MET A 63 -18.15 23.70 -1.58
C MET A 63 -17.45 23.95 -0.25
N SER A 64 -16.12 24.14 -0.31
CA SER A 64 -15.34 24.83 0.72
C SER A 64 -15.41 26.34 0.54
N ARG A 65 -14.61 27.10 1.27
CA ARG A 65 -14.51 28.56 1.09
C ARG A 65 -13.75 28.97 -0.18
N VAL A 66 -13.17 28.02 -0.89
CA VAL A 66 -12.59 28.26 -2.22
C VAL A 66 -13.73 28.36 -3.23
N PRO A 67 -13.99 29.55 -3.82
CA PRO A 67 -15.11 29.76 -4.73
C PRO A 67 -14.85 29.11 -6.09
N LEU A 68 -15.93 28.68 -6.74
CA LEU A 68 -15.94 28.28 -8.14
C LEU A 68 -16.86 29.20 -8.92
N ASP A 69 -16.66 29.29 -10.23
CA ASP A 69 -17.55 30.01 -11.13
C ASP A 69 -18.98 29.45 -11.02
N GLY A 70 -19.95 30.34 -10.78
CA GLY A 70 -21.33 29.95 -10.47
C GLY A 70 -21.59 29.46 -9.04
N PHE A 71 -20.56 29.21 -8.24
CA PHE A 71 -20.66 28.73 -6.83
C PHE A 71 -19.73 29.54 -5.92
N PRO A 72 -20.06 30.80 -5.59
CA PRO A 72 -19.17 31.70 -4.85
C PRO A 72 -19.12 31.42 -3.34
N GLU A 73 -20.07 30.66 -2.79
CA GLU A 73 -20.21 30.46 -1.35
C GLU A 73 -19.93 29.02 -0.92
N SER A 74 -19.29 28.89 0.26
CA SER A 74 -19.20 27.59 0.94
C SER A 74 -20.57 27.07 1.36
N ASN A 75 -20.76 25.77 1.25
CA ASN A 75 -21.95 25.09 1.77
C ASN A 75 -21.66 24.17 2.96
N GLY A 76 -20.55 24.44 3.66
CA GLY A 76 -20.18 23.73 4.88
C GLY A 76 -19.56 22.34 4.60
N HIS A 77 -18.80 22.20 3.53
CA HIS A 77 -18.09 20.98 3.16
C HIS A 77 -16.58 21.15 3.02
N GLY A 78 -16.00 22.25 3.57
CA GLY A 78 -14.56 22.45 3.66
C GLY A 78 -13.97 21.60 4.78
N ARG A 79 -13.31 20.47 4.45
CA ARG A 79 -12.88 19.51 5.46
C ARG A 79 -11.40 19.17 5.33
N THR A 80 -10.76 18.92 6.48
CA THR A 80 -9.36 18.55 6.58
C THR A 80 -9.08 17.65 7.77
N SER A 81 -7.92 17.02 7.77
CA SER A 81 -7.33 16.36 8.92
C SER A 81 -5.82 16.53 8.93
N GLY A 82 -5.19 16.43 10.11
CA GLY A 82 -3.73 16.41 10.23
C GLY A 82 -3.01 17.73 9.92
N GLY A 83 -3.68 18.88 9.99
CA GLY A 83 -3.07 20.20 9.78
C GLY A 83 -2.91 20.61 8.30
N ASN A 84 -3.52 19.87 7.37
CA ASN A 84 -3.57 20.24 5.96
C ASN A 84 -4.65 21.33 5.71
N ASP A 85 -4.54 22.03 4.59
CA ASP A 85 -5.54 23.01 4.18
C ASP A 85 -6.88 22.33 3.83
N PRO A 86 -8.03 22.90 4.26
CA PRO A 86 -9.34 22.38 3.93
C PRO A 86 -9.66 22.47 2.44
N VAL A 87 -10.24 21.40 1.90
CA VAL A 87 -10.82 21.39 0.55
C VAL A 87 -12.23 20.81 0.58
N SER A 88 -12.97 20.92 -0.51
CA SER A 88 -14.32 20.37 -0.64
C SER A 88 -14.33 18.85 -0.53
N ARG A 89 -14.98 18.30 0.49
CA ARG A 89 -15.02 16.86 0.80
C ARG A 89 -16.43 16.39 1.12
N GLN A 90 -16.72 15.14 0.77
CA GLN A 90 -17.97 14.52 1.15
C GLN A 90 -18.12 14.38 2.67
N SER A 91 -19.38 14.26 3.12
CA SER A 91 -19.79 13.98 4.49
C SER A 91 -20.52 12.64 4.55
N ASN A 92 -21.84 12.66 4.74
CA ASN A 92 -22.73 11.53 4.58
C ASN A 92 -23.35 11.60 3.17
N LEU A 93 -22.80 10.82 2.24
CA LEU A 93 -23.32 10.72 0.88
C LEU A 93 -24.46 9.72 0.85
N VAL A 94 -25.60 10.10 0.31
CA VAL A 94 -26.76 9.24 0.16
C VAL A 94 -27.23 9.23 -1.28
N ILE A 95 -27.41 8.04 -1.83
CA ILE A 95 -27.99 7.77 -3.13
C ILE A 95 -29.34 7.07 -2.90
N GLU A 96 -30.38 7.60 -3.48
CA GLU A 96 -31.74 7.06 -3.40
C GLU A 96 -32.39 7.00 -4.79
N THR A 97 -33.43 6.20 -4.92
CA THR A 97 -34.26 6.18 -6.13
C THR A 97 -35.73 6.27 -5.76
N THR A 98 -36.48 7.09 -6.50
CA THR A 98 -37.95 7.22 -6.36
C THR A 98 -38.71 6.08 -7.04
N LYS A 99 -38.00 5.23 -7.79
CA LYS A 99 -38.55 4.04 -8.45
C LYS A 99 -37.67 2.82 -8.12
N PRO A 100 -37.77 2.29 -6.89
CA PRO A 100 -36.96 1.15 -6.47
C PRO A 100 -37.47 -0.16 -7.07
N TYR A 101 -36.51 -1.10 -7.20
CA TYR A 101 -36.77 -2.47 -7.62
C TYR A 101 -36.27 -3.45 -6.55
N SER A 102 -36.95 -4.59 -6.41
CA SER A 102 -36.43 -5.66 -5.53
C SER A 102 -35.16 -6.29 -6.10
N ASP A 103 -34.36 -6.94 -5.23
CA ASP A 103 -33.17 -7.66 -5.65
C ASP A 103 -33.46 -8.73 -6.73
N ALA A 104 -34.62 -9.39 -6.64
CA ALA A 104 -35.06 -10.36 -7.65
C ALA A 104 -35.30 -9.67 -9.01
N GLN A 105 -35.93 -8.52 -9.03
CA GLN A 105 -36.17 -7.76 -10.26
C GLN A 105 -34.84 -7.25 -10.86
N LEU A 106 -33.92 -6.75 -10.03
CA LEU A 106 -32.59 -6.33 -10.50
C LEU A 106 -31.81 -7.51 -11.11
N ARG A 107 -31.93 -8.70 -10.49
CA ARG A 107 -31.32 -9.93 -11.01
C ARG A 107 -31.92 -10.33 -12.37
N ASP A 108 -33.24 -10.25 -12.52
CA ASP A 108 -33.92 -10.54 -13.79
C ASP A 108 -33.48 -9.54 -14.88
N MET A 109 -33.29 -8.26 -14.53
CA MET A 109 -32.75 -7.25 -15.45
C MET A 109 -31.30 -7.58 -15.86
N LEU A 110 -30.44 -8.03 -14.93
CA LEU A 110 -29.08 -8.45 -15.24
C LEU A 110 -29.07 -9.63 -16.24
N ILE A 111 -29.88 -10.64 -16.02
CA ILE A 111 -30.00 -11.80 -16.90
C ILE A 111 -30.53 -11.39 -18.28
N ALA A 112 -31.55 -10.55 -18.33
CA ALA A 112 -32.14 -10.07 -19.57
C ALA A 112 -31.13 -9.24 -20.40
N GLU A 113 -30.38 -8.35 -19.75
CA GLU A 113 -29.38 -7.53 -20.42
C GLU A 113 -28.19 -8.38 -20.90
N ALA A 114 -27.73 -9.36 -20.10
CA ALA A 114 -26.70 -10.29 -20.53
C ALA A 114 -27.11 -11.09 -21.77
N ARG A 115 -28.36 -11.57 -21.81
CA ARG A 115 -28.93 -12.26 -23.03
C ARG A 115 -28.99 -11.33 -24.25
N LYS A 116 -29.43 -10.08 -24.06
CA LYS A 116 -29.49 -9.08 -25.11
C LYS A 116 -28.12 -8.77 -25.73
N GLN A 117 -27.05 -8.89 -24.90
CA GLN A 117 -25.68 -8.69 -25.33
C GLN A 117 -24.96 -9.98 -25.76
N ASP A 118 -25.65 -11.09 -25.92
CA ASP A 118 -25.11 -12.42 -26.27
C ASP A 118 -24.02 -12.87 -25.28
N LYS A 119 -24.17 -12.53 -23.99
CA LYS A 119 -23.26 -12.95 -22.91
C LYS A 119 -23.81 -14.19 -22.21
N GLU A 120 -22.92 -15.09 -21.85
CA GLU A 120 -23.25 -16.29 -21.09
C GLU A 120 -23.65 -15.96 -19.63
N TYR A 121 -23.13 -14.87 -19.08
CA TYR A 121 -23.40 -14.41 -17.72
C TYR A 121 -23.27 -12.89 -17.58
N GLY A 122 -23.87 -12.37 -16.50
CA GLY A 122 -23.58 -11.04 -15.95
C GLY A 122 -22.82 -11.17 -14.63
N TYR A 123 -22.16 -10.09 -14.18
CA TYR A 123 -21.50 -10.07 -12.88
C TYR A 123 -22.42 -9.48 -11.81
N PHE A 124 -22.46 -10.13 -10.64
CA PHE A 124 -23.03 -9.59 -9.40
C PHE A 124 -21.91 -9.32 -8.41
N PHE A 125 -21.65 -8.04 -8.13
CA PHE A 125 -20.69 -7.56 -7.13
C PHE A 125 -21.43 -7.36 -5.82
N LYS A 126 -21.31 -8.30 -4.88
CA LYS A 126 -22.08 -8.30 -3.64
C LYS A 126 -21.45 -7.44 -2.56
N THR A 127 -20.13 -7.49 -2.43
CA THR A 127 -19.39 -6.77 -1.38
C THR A 127 -18.14 -6.15 -1.96
N VAL A 128 -17.88 -4.88 -1.59
CA VAL A 128 -16.66 -4.15 -1.95
C VAL A 128 -15.92 -3.72 -0.67
N THR A 129 -14.57 -3.68 -0.71
CA THR A 129 -13.76 -3.23 0.43
C THR A 129 -13.25 -1.82 0.29
N SER A 130 -12.87 -1.45 -0.91
CA SER A 130 -12.19 -0.19 -1.18
C SER A 130 -12.32 0.21 -2.63
N GLY A 131 -11.97 1.44 -2.90
CA GLY A 131 -11.85 1.97 -4.25
C GLY A 131 -11.16 3.33 -4.21
N PHE A 132 -10.74 3.78 -5.38
CA PHE A 132 -10.19 5.12 -5.54
C PHE A 132 -10.58 5.70 -6.88
N THR A 133 -10.58 7.02 -6.96
CA THR A 133 -10.78 7.78 -8.18
C THR A 133 -9.57 8.67 -8.41
N LEU A 134 -9.00 8.60 -9.62
CA LEU A 134 -7.94 9.50 -10.05
C LEU A 134 -8.59 10.65 -10.82
N THR A 135 -8.42 11.88 -10.33
CA THR A 135 -9.03 13.10 -10.90
C THR A 135 -8.00 14.25 -10.99
N GLY A 136 -6.73 13.94 -11.17
CA GLY A 136 -5.66 14.93 -11.15
C GLY A 136 -5.39 15.61 -12.51
N ASP A 137 -4.75 16.79 -12.48
CA ASP A 137 -4.41 17.61 -13.65
C ASP A 137 -3.23 17.08 -14.50
N GLY A 138 -2.66 15.94 -14.13
CA GLY A 138 -1.41 15.42 -14.71
C GLY A 138 -1.52 14.72 -16.06
N GLY A 139 -2.54 15.01 -16.88
CA GLY A 139 -2.73 14.35 -18.19
C GLY A 139 -3.22 12.91 -18.11
N SER A 140 -3.54 12.41 -16.93
CA SER A 140 -4.16 11.10 -16.72
C SER A 140 -5.67 11.18 -16.98
N ILE A 141 -6.20 10.17 -17.67
CA ILE A 141 -7.64 10.03 -17.86
C ILE A 141 -8.30 9.84 -16.48
N ASN A 142 -9.37 10.61 -16.20
CA ASN A 142 -10.18 10.42 -15.00
C ASN A 142 -10.66 8.97 -14.94
N SER A 143 -10.24 8.24 -13.93
CA SER A 143 -10.54 6.82 -13.80
C SER A 143 -10.89 6.44 -12.38
N PHE A 144 -11.66 5.38 -12.23
CA PHE A 144 -11.89 4.74 -10.94
C PHE A 144 -11.47 3.29 -10.97
N ASN A 145 -11.13 2.79 -9.79
CA ASN A 145 -10.93 1.36 -9.54
C ASN A 145 -11.66 1.00 -8.27
N VAL A 146 -12.46 -0.06 -8.31
CA VAL A 146 -13.14 -0.62 -7.15
C VAL A 146 -12.73 -2.07 -6.98
N THR A 147 -12.34 -2.43 -5.77
CA THR A 147 -11.89 -3.79 -5.41
C THR A 147 -13.03 -4.54 -4.71
N PRO A 148 -13.75 -5.41 -5.42
CA PRO A 148 -14.77 -6.25 -4.83
C PRO A 148 -14.14 -7.42 -4.05
N VAL A 149 -14.86 -7.88 -3.03
CA VAL A 149 -14.49 -9.08 -2.23
C VAL A 149 -15.26 -10.29 -2.71
N GLU A 150 -16.53 -10.10 -2.96
CA GLU A 150 -17.45 -11.18 -3.29
C GLU A 150 -18.14 -10.87 -4.63
N VAL A 151 -17.80 -11.67 -5.66
CA VAL A 151 -18.28 -11.50 -7.04
C VAL A 151 -18.83 -12.81 -7.54
N TYR A 152 -20.01 -12.78 -8.15
CA TYR A 152 -20.63 -13.93 -8.76
C TYR A 152 -20.83 -13.73 -10.24
N ARG A 153 -20.66 -14.81 -11.02
CA ARG A 153 -21.23 -14.93 -12.36
C ARG A 153 -22.68 -15.41 -12.23
N VAL A 154 -23.60 -14.64 -12.72
CA VAL A 154 -25.03 -14.97 -12.79
C VAL A 154 -25.32 -15.40 -14.20
N TYR A 155 -25.57 -16.68 -14.39
CA TYR A 155 -25.68 -17.27 -15.72
C TYR A 155 -27.07 -17.07 -16.34
N THR A 156 -27.09 -16.91 -17.68
CA THR A 156 -28.32 -16.66 -18.45
C THR A 156 -29.13 -17.93 -18.70
N ASP A 157 -28.56 -19.11 -18.54
CA ASP A 157 -29.21 -20.42 -18.77
C ASP A 157 -29.85 -21.01 -17.49
N GLY A 158 -29.74 -20.31 -16.34
CA GLY A 158 -30.38 -20.74 -15.11
C GLY A 158 -29.56 -21.71 -14.26
N ARG A 159 -28.33 -22.05 -14.66
CA ARG A 159 -27.43 -22.82 -13.78
C ARG A 159 -27.05 -22.00 -12.52
N PRO A 160 -26.58 -22.65 -11.45
CA PRO A 160 -26.19 -21.97 -10.21
C PRO A 160 -25.15 -20.90 -10.43
N ASP A 161 -25.21 -19.83 -9.62
CA ASP A 161 -24.22 -18.76 -9.62
C ASP A 161 -22.84 -19.30 -9.25
N GLU A 162 -21.81 -18.78 -9.89
CA GLU A 162 -20.42 -19.15 -9.66
C GLU A 162 -19.68 -18.03 -8.93
N LEU A 163 -19.16 -18.31 -7.72
CA LEU A 163 -18.26 -17.39 -7.02
C LEU A 163 -16.93 -17.30 -7.75
N VAL A 164 -16.52 -16.10 -8.12
CA VAL A 164 -15.28 -15.84 -8.85
C VAL A 164 -14.37 -14.88 -8.06
N ARG A 165 -13.07 -14.97 -8.31
CA ARG A 165 -12.05 -14.12 -7.70
C ARG A 165 -11.29 -13.33 -8.75
N GLY A 166 -10.68 -12.24 -8.30
CA GLY A 166 -9.76 -11.48 -9.12
C GLY A 166 -10.45 -10.67 -10.22
N VAL A 167 -11.64 -10.15 -9.95
CA VAL A 167 -12.33 -9.22 -10.82
C VAL A 167 -12.38 -7.86 -10.15
N SER A 168 -11.80 -6.83 -10.76
CA SER A 168 -11.92 -5.43 -10.33
C SER A 168 -12.78 -4.66 -11.32
N MET A 169 -13.58 -3.72 -10.80
CA MET A 169 -14.32 -2.78 -11.63
C MET A 169 -13.42 -1.56 -11.92
N ILE A 170 -13.35 -1.19 -13.19
CA ILE A 170 -12.59 -0.05 -13.66
C ILE A 170 -13.42 0.78 -14.63
N GLY A 171 -12.96 1.96 -14.97
CA GLY A 171 -13.56 2.80 -16.00
C GLY A 171 -13.45 4.28 -15.68
N THR A 172 -14.18 5.07 -16.45
CA THR A 172 -14.36 6.50 -16.17
C THR A 172 -15.70 6.75 -15.50
N PRO A 173 -15.81 7.70 -14.54
CA PRO A 173 -17.06 7.97 -13.84
C PRO A 173 -18.23 8.28 -14.78
N LEU A 174 -18.04 9.12 -15.80
CA LEU A 174 -19.09 9.47 -16.74
C LEU A 174 -19.59 8.29 -17.56
N ALA A 175 -18.67 7.43 -18.05
CA ALA A 175 -19.06 6.23 -18.80
C ALA A 175 -19.88 5.29 -17.92
N MET A 176 -19.43 5.04 -16.67
CA MET A 176 -20.16 4.19 -15.73
C MET A 176 -21.55 4.74 -15.41
N PHE A 177 -21.67 6.03 -15.11
CA PHE A 177 -22.94 6.65 -14.76
C PHE A 177 -23.94 6.64 -15.91
N SER A 178 -23.49 6.79 -17.16
CA SER A 178 -24.36 6.70 -18.35
C SER A 178 -24.97 5.32 -18.56
N HIS A 179 -24.41 4.28 -17.95
CA HIS A 179 -24.90 2.89 -18.02
C HIS A 179 -25.74 2.46 -16.81
N ILE A 180 -25.94 3.34 -15.81
CA ILE A 180 -26.87 3.06 -14.71
C ILE A 180 -28.29 3.01 -15.24
N VAL A 181 -29.05 1.98 -14.88
CA VAL A 181 -30.42 1.75 -15.38
C VAL A 181 -31.43 1.79 -14.25
N ALA A 182 -31.15 1.14 -13.13
CA ALA A 182 -32.10 0.96 -12.04
C ALA A 182 -31.40 0.89 -10.69
N GLY A 183 -32.14 1.23 -9.62
CA GLY A 183 -31.72 1.11 -8.23
C GLY A 183 -32.64 0.20 -7.42
N GLY A 184 -32.10 -0.42 -6.38
CA GLY A 184 -32.80 -1.30 -5.46
C GLY A 184 -33.65 -0.56 -4.43
N ASP A 185 -34.35 -1.33 -3.60
CA ASP A 185 -35.24 -0.85 -2.53
C ASP A 185 -34.57 -0.85 -1.15
N THR A 186 -33.46 -1.54 -1.00
CA THR A 186 -32.79 -1.72 0.28
C THR A 186 -31.44 -0.99 0.29
N PRO A 187 -31.24 0.05 1.14
CA PRO A 187 -29.97 0.75 1.21
C PRO A 187 -28.91 -0.08 1.94
N SER A 188 -27.71 -0.07 1.42
CA SER A 188 -26.49 -0.53 2.10
C SER A 188 -25.69 0.68 2.57
N VAL A 189 -25.17 0.62 3.79
CA VAL A 189 -24.44 1.73 4.41
C VAL A 189 -22.99 1.34 4.68
N PHE A 190 -22.09 2.12 4.14
CA PHE A 190 -20.64 2.04 4.40
C PHE A 190 -20.21 3.18 5.30
N THR A 191 -19.50 2.88 6.38
CA THR A 191 -18.87 3.87 7.26
C THR A 191 -17.35 3.73 7.19
N GLY A 192 -16.63 4.82 7.04
CA GLY A 192 -15.19 4.77 6.89
C GLY A 192 -14.53 6.14 6.83
N SER A 193 -13.43 6.21 6.11
CA SER A 193 -12.67 7.44 5.89
C SER A 193 -12.36 7.60 4.39
N CYS A 194 -12.39 8.86 3.94
CA CYS A 194 -12.02 9.24 2.59
C CYS A 194 -10.71 10.02 2.61
N GLY A 195 -9.72 9.57 1.84
CA GLY A 195 -8.41 10.21 1.69
C GLY A 195 -8.34 11.10 0.46
N ALA A 196 -7.76 12.29 0.59
CA ALA A 196 -7.36 13.19 -0.49
C ALA A 196 -6.28 14.15 0.01
N GLU A 197 -5.96 15.21 -0.76
CA GLU A 197 -4.94 16.21 -0.45
C GLU A 197 -5.09 16.85 0.94
N SER A 198 -6.32 17.01 1.43
CA SER A 198 -6.58 17.53 2.79
C SER A 198 -6.54 16.45 3.89
N GLY A 199 -5.97 15.27 3.62
CA GLY A 199 -5.87 14.17 4.58
C GLY A 199 -7.09 13.25 4.59
N TRP A 200 -7.20 12.44 5.65
CA TRP A 200 -8.28 11.44 5.83
C TRP A 200 -9.41 12.01 6.67
N VAL A 201 -10.60 12.11 6.10
CA VAL A 201 -11.80 12.58 6.81
C VAL A 201 -12.82 11.47 7.00
N PRO A 202 -13.49 11.39 8.18
CA PRO A 202 -14.56 10.43 8.40
C PRO A 202 -15.74 10.67 7.45
N VAL A 203 -16.26 9.62 6.85
CA VAL A 203 -17.37 9.69 5.90
C VAL A 203 -18.33 8.53 6.08
N THR A 204 -19.55 8.69 5.59
CA THR A 204 -20.49 7.60 5.35
C THR A 204 -21.02 7.69 3.93
N ALA A 205 -21.22 6.56 3.29
CA ALA A 205 -21.89 6.48 2.01
C ALA A 205 -23.04 5.47 2.08
N SER A 206 -24.19 5.81 1.58
CA SER A 206 -25.33 4.91 1.46
C SER A 206 -25.80 4.84 0.02
N SER A 207 -26.07 3.64 -0.47
CA SER A 207 -26.64 3.39 -1.79
C SER A 207 -27.45 2.11 -1.76
N PRO A 208 -28.57 2.04 -2.48
CA PRO A 208 -29.19 0.76 -2.80
C PRO A 208 -28.31 -0.04 -3.76
N ALA A 209 -28.66 -1.29 -4.03
CA ALA A 209 -28.08 -2.05 -5.13
C ALA A 209 -28.33 -1.29 -6.45
N ILE A 210 -27.34 -1.25 -7.34
CA ILE A 210 -27.42 -0.52 -8.61
C ILE A 210 -27.24 -1.50 -9.77
N PHE A 211 -28.18 -1.51 -10.69
CA PHE A 211 -28.06 -2.22 -11.95
C PHE A 211 -27.44 -1.33 -13.02
N VAL A 212 -26.34 -1.84 -13.60
CA VAL A 212 -25.56 -1.18 -14.65
C VAL A 212 -25.58 -2.08 -15.88
N SER A 213 -25.97 -1.53 -17.02
CA SER A 213 -26.05 -2.32 -18.28
C SER A 213 -24.68 -2.70 -18.83
N GLN A 214 -23.66 -1.92 -18.53
CA GLN A 214 -22.26 -2.18 -18.93
C GLN A 214 -21.29 -1.55 -17.94
N ILE A 215 -20.26 -2.30 -17.55
CA ILE A 215 -19.12 -1.81 -16.78
C ILE A 215 -17.85 -2.54 -17.22
N GLU A 216 -16.75 -1.81 -17.29
CA GLU A 216 -15.46 -2.41 -17.59
C GLU A 216 -14.93 -3.17 -16.38
N THR A 217 -14.39 -4.35 -16.63
CA THR A 217 -13.75 -5.17 -15.61
C THR A 217 -12.35 -5.56 -16.07
N GLN A 218 -11.45 -5.64 -15.11
CA GLN A 218 -10.12 -6.19 -15.35
C GLN A 218 -9.84 -7.33 -14.36
N ARG A 219 -8.94 -8.20 -14.75
CA ARG A 219 -8.40 -9.17 -13.81
C ARG A 219 -7.61 -8.40 -12.75
N ALA A 220 -8.03 -8.50 -11.50
CA ALA A 220 -7.26 -7.95 -10.41
C ALA A 220 -5.88 -8.59 -10.42
N GLN A 221 -4.83 -7.78 -10.35
CA GLN A 221 -3.48 -8.27 -10.08
C GLN A 221 -3.43 -8.64 -8.60
N ASN A 222 -4.19 -9.64 -8.20
CA ASN A 222 -3.99 -10.25 -6.92
C ASN A 222 -2.68 -11.03 -7.04
N GLN A 223 -1.67 -10.54 -6.38
CA GLN A 223 -0.60 -11.39 -5.88
C GLN A 223 -1.25 -12.29 -4.82
N GLN A 224 -2.04 -13.27 -5.27
CA GLN A 224 -2.30 -14.42 -4.44
C GLN A 224 -0.92 -14.99 -4.19
N ALA A 225 -0.47 -14.96 -2.94
CA ALA A 225 0.78 -15.61 -2.57
C ALA A 225 0.62 -17.07 -3.02
N LEU A 226 1.24 -17.39 -4.15
CA LEU A 226 1.29 -18.77 -4.62
C LEU A 226 1.96 -19.56 -3.49
N PRO A 227 1.47 -20.77 -3.18
CA PRO A 227 2.11 -21.60 -2.16
C PRO A 227 3.59 -21.72 -2.50
N ASN A 228 4.42 -21.80 -1.47
CA ASN A 228 5.86 -21.93 -1.66
C ASN A 228 6.18 -23.19 -2.47
N ILE A 229 7.11 -23.08 -3.41
CA ILE A 229 7.49 -24.14 -4.34
C ILE A 229 8.08 -25.34 -3.59
N LEU A 230 9.00 -25.07 -2.65
CA LEU A 230 9.57 -26.10 -1.79
C LEU A 230 8.76 -26.23 -0.51
N PRO A 231 8.63 -27.44 0.10
CA PRO A 231 8.02 -27.60 1.40
C PRO A 231 8.81 -26.82 2.47
N ALA A 232 8.18 -26.42 3.57
CA ALA A 232 8.89 -25.77 4.66
C ALA A 232 10.02 -26.64 5.21
N PRO A 233 11.19 -26.06 5.62
CA PRO A 233 12.22 -26.82 6.28
C PRO A 233 11.70 -27.44 7.56
N ALA A 234 12.21 -28.66 7.89
CA ALA A 234 11.83 -29.37 9.11
C ALA A 234 12.16 -28.53 10.34
N PHE A 235 11.28 -28.57 11.33
CA PHE A 235 11.51 -27.92 12.61
C PHE A 235 12.41 -28.83 13.45
N THR A 236 13.53 -28.30 13.96
CA THR A 236 14.40 -28.97 14.94
C THR A 236 14.36 -28.17 16.24
N GLN A 237 14.53 -28.86 17.41
CA GLN A 237 14.71 -28.14 18.68
C GLN A 237 16.10 -27.54 18.72
N ASP A 238 16.20 -26.20 18.67
CA ASP A 238 17.45 -25.53 18.40
C ASP A 238 17.93 -24.67 19.56
N LYS A 239 19.24 -24.46 19.57
CA LYS A 239 19.91 -23.50 20.45
C LYS A 239 19.74 -22.10 19.86
N GLN A 240 19.80 -21.08 20.75
CA GLN A 240 19.84 -19.69 20.37
C GLN A 240 20.96 -19.42 19.35
N ALA A 241 20.73 -18.58 18.36
CA ALA A 241 21.64 -18.33 17.26
C ALA A 241 22.96 -17.70 17.74
N ASP A 242 24.06 -18.44 17.55
CA ASP A 242 25.42 -17.93 17.50
C ASP A 242 25.89 -17.83 16.04
N ASP A 243 27.11 -17.35 15.82
CA ASP A 243 27.68 -17.21 14.48
C ASP A 243 27.63 -18.52 13.67
N ASN A 244 27.90 -19.66 14.31
CA ASN A 244 27.92 -20.98 13.66
C ASN A 244 26.51 -21.39 13.23
N VAL A 245 25.52 -21.13 14.07
CA VAL A 245 24.10 -21.41 13.80
C VAL A 245 23.60 -20.56 12.63
N ILE A 246 23.94 -19.27 12.62
CA ILE A 246 23.56 -18.36 11.53
C ILE A 246 24.15 -18.83 10.19
N PHE A 247 25.45 -19.06 10.13
CA PHE A 247 26.10 -19.52 8.90
C PHE A 247 25.63 -20.91 8.46
N SER A 248 25.38 -21.83 9.41
CA SER A 248 24.84 -23.16 9.07
C SER A 248 23.45 -23.05 8.44
N ALA A 249 22.55 -22.26 9.04
CA ALA A 249 21.22 -22.06 8.51
C ALA A 249 21.25 -21.43 7.10
N MET A 250 22.09 -20.42 6.90
CA MET A 250 22.29 -19.78 5.59
C MET A 250 22.83 -20.76 4.57
N LYS A 251 23.84 -21.55 4.90
CA LYS A 251 24.48 -22.50 3.99
C LYS A 251 23.52 -23.61 3.57
N ASP A 252 22.78 -24.18 4.52
CA ASP A 252 21.85 -25.26 4.24
C ASP A 252 20.68 -24.78 3.37
N GLU A 253 20.20 -23.54 3.58
CA GLU A 253 19.13 -23.00 2.75
C GLU A 253 19.67 -22.50 1.39
N LEU A 254 20.90 -21.96 1.29
CA LEU A 254 21.56 -21.65 0.02
C LEU A 254 21.65 -22.89 -0.85
N LYS A 255 22.16 -23.99 -0.29
CA LYS A 255 22.28 -25.27 -1.02
C LYS A 255 20.92 -25.76 -1.49
N ARG A 256 19.92 -25.74 -0.62
CA ARG A 256 18.56 -26.18 -0.95
C ARG A 256 17.93 -25.31 -2.05
N THR A 257 18.14 -23.99 -1.99
CA THR A 257 17.65 -23.03 -2.97
C THR A 257 18.27 -23.25 -4.34
N THR A 258 19.59 -23.39 -4.41
CA THR A 258 20.28 -23.57 -5.69
C THR A 258 20.07 -24.96 -6.30
N ASP A 259 19.93 -26.01 -5.46
CA ASP A 259 19.77 -27.39 -5.93
C ASP A 259 18.33 -27.73 -6.32
N SER A 260 17.32 -27.11 -5.68
CA SER A 260 15.95 -27.63 -5.71
C SER A 260 14.86 -26.60 -5.99
N LEU A 261 15.12 -25.30 -5.85
CA LEU A 261 14.08 -24.27 -6.03
C LEU A 261 13.86 -24.03 -7.53
N THR A 262 12.83 -24.66 -8.08
CA THR A 262 12.46 -24.50 -9.48
C THR A 262 10.98 -24.75 -9.70
N VAL A 263 10.42 -24.19 -10.77
CA VAL A 263 9.09 -24.50 -11.32
C VAL A 263 9.28 -25.32 -12.59
N ALA A 264 8.37 -26.25 -12.87
CA ALA A 264 8.44 -27.11 -14.03
C ALA A 264 8.71 -26.34 -15.34
N GLY A 265 9.80 -26.68 -16.03
CA GLY A 265 10.22 -26.03 -17.27
C GLY A 265 11.12 -24.79 -17.11
N LEU A 266 11.48 -24.43 -15.87
CA LEU A 266 12.39 -23.32 -15.57
C LEU A 266 13.66 -23.82 -14.87
N GLU A 267 14.71 -23.01 -14.92
CA GLU A 267 16.00 -23.32 -14.29
C GLU A 267 16.00 -22.98 -12.79
N THR A 268 16.82 -23.69 -12.01
CA THR A 268 17.15 -23.29 -10.64
C THR A 268 17.97 -22.00 -10.63
N PRO A 269 17.99 -21.26 -9.50
CA PRO A 269 18.88 -20.10 -9.38
C PRO A 269 20.35 -20.50 -9.57
N PHE A 270 21.06 -19.83 -10.46
CA PHE A 270 22.51 -20.02 -10.62
C PHE A 270 23.30 -19.22 -9.60
N TYR A 271 22.68 -18.19 -9.02
CA TYR A 271 23.26 -17.35 -7.98
C TYR A 271 22.24 -17.08 -6.88
N ALA A 272 22.72 -17.18 -5.64
CA ALA A 272 21.98 -16.82 -4.44
C ALA A 272 22.88 -16.07 -3.46
N SER A 273 22.36 -15.04 -2.82
CA SER A 273 23.04 -14.28 -1.76
C SER A 273 22.05 -14.01 -0.61
N TYR A 274 22.45 -14.40 0.58
CA TYR A 274 21.74 -14.13 1.81
C TYR A 274 22.51 -13.16 2.67
N ILE A 275 21.81 -12.20 3.27
CA ILE A 275 22.34 -11.31 4.29
C ILE A 275 21.41 -11.43 5.49
N VAL A 276 21.95 -11.78 6.65
CA VAL A 276 21.25 -11.74 7.94
C VAL A 276 21.85 -10.62 8.76
N ASN A 277 21.01 -9.71 9.26
CA ASN A 277 21.44 -8.67 10.16
C ASN A 277 20.90 -8.96 11.57
N ARG A 278 21.78 -8.98 12.53
CA ARG A 278 21.47 -8.93 13.96
C ARG A 278 21.70 -7.49 14.41
N TYR A 279 20.69 -6.84 14.97
CA TYR A 279 20.81 -5.43 15.33
C TYR A 279 19.99 -5.08 16.58
N ARG A 280 20.45 -4.07 17.31
CA ARG A 280 19.70 -3.37 18.34
C ARG A 280 19.99 -1.87 18.27
N SER A 281 19.09 -1.06 18.83
CA SER A 281 19.21 0.38 18.84
C SER A 281 19.02 0.97 20.24
N PHE A 282 19.64 2.11 20.45
CA PHE A 282 19.60 2.91 21.66
C PHE A 282 19.22 4.32 21.26
N ASN A 283 18.16 4.87 21.83
CA ASN A 283 17.64 6.17 21.42
C ASN A 283 17.38 7.03 22.66
N VAL A 284 17.93 8.23 22.66
CA VAL A 284 17.69 9.22 23.70
C VAL A 284 17.36 10.55 23.04
N THR A 285 16.27 11.19 23.50
CA THR A 285 15.89 12.54 23.06
C THR A 285 15.84 13.46 24.28
N GLY A 286 16.55 14.57 24.19
CA GLY A 286 16.55 15.62 25.19
C GLY A 286 16.00 16.93 24.63
N GLU A 287 15.19 17.61 25.44
CA GLU A 287 14.57 18.89 25.09
C GLU A 287 14.69 19.84 26.30
N LEU A 288 15.19 21.05 26.08
CA LEU A 288 15.29 22.08 27.09
C LEU A 288 15.85 21.57 28.45
N GLY A 289 16.89 20.72 28.40
CA GLY A 289 17.53 20.17 29.60
C GLY A 289 16.74 19.11 30.36
N ALA A 290 15.81 18.43 29.69
CA ALA A 290 15.08 17.27 30.19
C ALA A 290 15.10 16.17 29.17
N ILE A 291 14.87 14.91 29.58
CA ILE A 291 14.70 13.78 28.69
C ILE A 291 13.23 13.70 28.29
N SER A 292 12.93 13.72 26.97
CA SER A 292 11.59 13.50 26.42
C SER A 292 11.36 12.04 25.98
N ALA A 293 12.42 11.33 25.60
CA ALA A 293 12.36 9.90 25.28
C ALA A 293 13.69 9.21 25.57
N SER A 294 13.64 7.99 26.08
CA SER A 294 14.79 7.10 26.26
C SER A 294 14.35 5.66 26.05
N SER A 295 15.02 4.93 25.17
CA SER A 295 14.68 3.54 24.86
C SER A 295 15.87 2.74 24.37
N GLU A 296 15.89 1.45 24.73
CA GLU A 296 16.78 0.43 24.21
C GLU A 296 15.93 -0.70 23.63
N THR A 297 16.31 -1.21 22.47
CA THR A 297 15.63 -2.38 21.88
C THR A 297 16.42 -3.65 22.17
N PRO A 298 15.76 -4.81 22.30
CA PRO A 298 16.45 -6.10 22.30
C PRO A 298 17.11 -6.33 20.93
N PHE A 299 18.02 -7.30 20.86
CA PHE A 299 18.51 -7.77 19.57
C PHE A 299 17.36 -8.29 18.72
N THR A 300 17.33 -7.85 17.48
CA THR A 300 16.39 -8.28 16.46
C THR A 300 17.14 -8.78 15.23
N TYR A 301 16.47 -9.59 14.44
CA TYR A 301 17.06 -10.21 13.24
C TYR A 301 16.17 -9.94 12.04
N ASN A 302 16.79 -9.60 10.93
CA ASN A 302 16.15 -9.62 9.62
C ASN A 302 17.08 -10.24 8.60
N ALA A 303 16.54 -10.68 7.48
CA ALA A 303 17.34 -11.17 6.38
C ALA A 303 16.96 -10.48 5.08
N SER A 304 17.88 -10.50 4.14
CA SER A 304 17.68 -10.07 2.77
C SER A 304 18.17 -11.17 1.83
N VAL A 305 17.35 -11.47 0.83
CA VAL A 305 17.59 -12.54 -0.14
C VAL A 305 17.65 -11.94 -1.53
N HIS A 306 18.71 -12.28 -2.26
CA HIS A 306 18.86 -12.00 -3.67
C HIS A 306 19.06 -13.31 -4.42
N LEU A 307 18.25 -13.58 -5.44
CA LEU A 307 18.37 -14.72 -6.32
C LEU A 307 18.40 -14.28 -7.77
N ALA A 308 19.23 -14.93 -8.57
CA ALA A 308 19.28 -14.74 -10.01
C ALA A 308 19.13 -16.07 -10.76
N ILE A 309 18.30 -16.06 -11.80
CA ILE A 309 18.15 -17.17 -12.76
C ILE A 309 18.77 -16.80 -14.11
N GLY A 310 18.99 -17.81 -14.95
CA GLY A 310 19.74 -17.68 -16.20
C GLY A 310 21.21 -18.01 -16.01
N ASN A 311 22.12 -17.10 -16.30
CA ASN A 311 23.55 -17.28 -16.12
C ASN A 311 24.28 -15.94 -15.94
N PHE A 312 25.61 -16.00 -15.68
CA PHE A 312 26.43 -14.81 -15.46
C PHE A 312 26.41 -13.82 -16.63
N LYS A 313 26.31 -14.31 -17.86
CA LYS A 313 26.27 -13.45 -19.03
C LYS A 313 24.89 -12.76 -19.17
N ARG A 314 23.81 -13.50 -18.87
CA ARG A 314 22.42 -12.99 -18.92
C ARG A 314 21.66 -13.52 -17.72
N SER A 315 21.52 -12.69 -16.72
CA SER A 315 20.78 -12.96 -15.49
C SER A 315 19.39 -12.32 -15.53
N SER A 316 18.55 -12.70 -14.61
CA SER A 316 17.24 -12.04 -14.38
C SER A 316 17.38 -10.60 -13.92
N ASP A 317 18.54 -10.20 -13.36
CA ASP A 317 18.74 -8.84 -12.87
C ASP A 317 18.87 -7.84 -14.02
N PHE A 318 18.37 -6.64 -13.80
CA PHE A 318 18.73 -5.49 -14.60
C PHE A 318 20.06 -4.91 -14.08
N PRO A 319 20.93 -4.40 -14.98
CA PRO A 319 22.22 -3.84 -14.58
C PRO A 319 22.09 -2.78 -13.49
N GLY A 320 22.78 -2.97 -12.37
CA GLY A 320 22.78 -2.07 -11.23
C GLY A 320 21.49 -2.10 -10.36
N GLN A 321 20.55 -2.98 -10.65
CA GLN A 321 19.28 -3.09 -9.93
C GLN A 321 18.95 -4.55 -9.54
N PRO A 322 19.72 -5.18 -8.64
CA PRO A 322 19.36 -6.49 -8.13
C PRO A 322 18.06 -6.42 -7.34
N LEU A 323 17.17 -7.37 -7.54
CA LEU A 323 15.94 -7.45 -6.77
C LEU A 323 16.19 -8.16 -5.45
N ILE A 324 16.17 -7.41 -4.36
CA ILE A 324 16.37 -7.91 -3.00
C ILE A 324 15.02 -8.06 -2.30
N VAL A 325 14.75 -9.22 -1.75
CA VAL A 325 13.58 -9.50 -0.91
C VAL A 325 13.99 -9.49 0.55
N GLY A 326 13.37 -8.60 1.35
CA GLY A 326 13.57 -8.53 2.79
C GLY A 326 12.59 -9.44 3.54
N THR A 327 12.99 -9.88 4.73
CA THR A 327 12.13 -10.63 5.66
C THR A 327 11.51 -9.71 6.71
N PRO A 328 10.41 -10.11 7.36
CA PRO A 328 9.98 -9.51 8.60
C PRO A 328 11.07 -9.58 9.68
N THR A 329 11.04 -8.63 10.63
CA THR A 329 11.96 -8.62 11.78
C THR A 329 11.51 -9.62 12.83
N ALA A 330 12.44 -10.44 13.33
CA ALA A 330 12.23 -11.39 14.42
C ALA A 330 13.01 -10.97 15.67
N ILE A 331 12.43 -11.18 16.85
CA ILE A 331 13.07 -10.88 18.15
C ILE A 331 13.93 -12.07 18.59
N GLU A 332 13.46 -13.29 18.35
CA GLU A 332 14.19 -14.52 18.65
C GLU A 332 14.61 -15.19 17.35
N CYS A 333 15.82 -15.72 17.34
CA CYS A 333 16.40 -16.35 16.18
C CYS A 333 17.15 -17.61 16.59
N ASP A 334 16.73 -18.72 16.02
CA ASP A 334 17.39 -20.03 16.08
C ASP A 334 17.60 -20.55 14.67
N TYR A 335 18.21 -21.71 14.53
CA TYR A 335 18.47 -22.32 13.23
C TYR A 335 17.19 -22.53 12.41
N SER A 336 16.12 -23.03 13.02
CA SER A 336 14.88 -23.35 12.33
C SER A 336 14.13 -22.08 11.90
N SER A 337 14.07 -21.08 12.75
CA SER A 337 13.42 -19.80 12.43
C SER A 337 14.17 -19.06 11.32
N LEU A 338 15.52 -19.04 11.35
CA LEU A 338 16.34 -18.49 10.27
C LEU A 338 16.08 -19.21 8.95
N ARG A 339 16.10 -20.54 8.95
CA ARG A 339 15.83 -21.31 7.74
C ARG A 339 14.43 -21.04 7.17
N ARG A 340 13.42 -20.88 8.02
CA ARG A 340 12.07 -20.53 7.57
C ARG A 340 11.99 -19.13 6.97
N MET A 341 12.65 -18.15 7.59
CA MET A 341 12.74 -16.80 7.06
C MET A 341 13.39 -16.78 5.68
N LEU A 342 14.53 -17.49 5.54
CA LEU A 342 15.27 -17.58 4.28
C LEU A 342 14.49 -18.35 3.21
N TRP A 343 13.83 -19.46 3.58
CA TRP A 343 13.01 -20.26 2.69
C TRP A 343 11.86 -19.45 2.08
N ASP A 344 11.08 -18.75 2.90
CA ASP A 344 9.93 -17.96 2.46
C ASP A 344 10.36 -16.81 1.54
N SER A 345 11.42 -16.10 1.92
CA SER A 345 11.98 -15.02 1.11
C SER A 345 12.67 -15.51 -0.16
N SER A 346 13.27 -16.71 -0.16
CA SER A 346 13.84 -17.32 -1.36
C SER A 346 12.77 -17.70 -2.38
N ASP A 347 11.63 -18.23 -1.93
CA ASP A 347 10.51 -18.53 -2.80
C ASP A 347 9.99 -17.27 -3.50
N MET A 348 9.80 -16.20 -2.74
CA MET A 348 9.37 -14.90 -3.27
C MET A 348 10.42 -14.32 -4.23
N ALA A 349 11.70 -14.35 -3.86
CA ALA A 349 12.80 -13.86 -4.71
C ALA A 349 12.89 -14.63 -6.02
N TYR A 350 12.70 -15.95 -6.01
CA TYR A 350 12.69 -16.78 -7.21
C TYR A 350 11.54 -16.43 -8.15
N LYS A 351 10.30 -16.33 -7.62
CA LYS A 351 9.13 -15.93 -8.40
C LYS A 351 9.32 -14.56 -9.05
N ASN A 352 9.93 -13.64 -8.32
CA ASN A 352 10.28 -12.31 -8.84
C ASN A 352 11.35 -12.39 -9.93
N ALA A 353 12.39 -13.20 -9.73
CA ALA A 353 13.44 -13.40 -10.73
C ALA A 353 12.89 -13.99 -12.04
N VAL A 354 11.95 -14.93 -11.95
CA VAL A 354 11.24 -15.49 -13.13
C VAL A 354 10.49 -14.39 -13.89
N ASN A 355 9.74 -13.57 -13.20
CA ASN A 355 9.01 -12.45 -13.81
C ASN A 355 9.96 -11.43 -14.45
N MET A 356 11.05 -11.08 -13.76
CA MET A 356 12.05 -10.14 -14.29
C MET A 356 12.75 -10.69 -15.52
N MET A 357 13.09 -11.99 -15.54
CA MET A 357 13.70 -12.63 -16.70
C MET A 357 12.76 -12.54 -17.93
N ALA A 358 11.46 -12.83 -17.75
CA ALA A 358 10.49 -12.73 -18.82
C ALA A 358 10.35 -11.28 -19.34
N GLN A 359 10.33 -10.30 -18.45
CA GLN A 359 10.29 -8.87 -18.84
C GLN A 359 11.56 -8.47 -19.60
N LYS A 360 12.74 -8.87 -19.11
CA LYS A 360 14.01 -8.60 -19.76
C LYS A 360 14.11 -9.23 -21.14
N GLN A 361 13.68 -10.48 -21.30
CA GLN A 361 13.63 -11.14 -22.61
C GLN A 361 12.72 -10.40 -23.59
N ASN A 362 11.54 -9.99 -23.16
CA ASN A 362 10.61 -9.19 -23.98
C ASN A 362 11.21 -7.84 -24.38
N MET A 363 11.89 -7.16 -23.44
CA MET A 363 12.56 -5.90 -23.71
C MET A 363 13.69 -6.07 -24.71
N LEU A 364 14.54 -7.09 -24.56
CA LEU A 364 15.66 -7.39 -25.46
C LEU A 364 15.20 -7.82 -26.86
N ALA A 365 14.04 -8.44 -26.98
CA ALA A 365 13.43 -8.76 -28.26
C ALA A 365 12.97 -7.51 -29.03
N GLN A 366 12.49 -6.50 -28.31
CA GLN A 366 12.08 -5.22 -28.89
C GLN A 366 13.24 -4.26 -29.12
N TYR A 367 14.21 -4.27 -28.20
CA TYR A 367 15.37 -3.37 -28.18
C TYR A 367 16.65 -4.18 -28.00
N PRO A 368 17.23 -4.73 -29.07
CA PRO A 368 18.48 -5.51 -28.99
C PRO A 368 19.63 -4.67 -28.43
N LEU A 369 20.48 -5.30 -27.63
CA LEU A 369 21.65 -4.65 -27.06
C LEU A 369 22.63 -4.24 -28.18
N PRO A 370 23.25 -3.05 -28.09
CA PRO A 370 24.42 -2.72 -28.92
C PRO A 370 25.54 -3.76 -28.76
N ALA A 371 26.26 -4.09 -29.84
CA ALA A 371 27.29 -5.12 -29.85
C ALA A 371 28.39 -4.93 -28.79
N ALA A 372 28.66 -3.68 -28.37
CA ALA A 372 29.59 -3.37 -27.30
C ALA A 372 29.08 -3.84 -25.92
N LEU A 373 27.79 -3.68 -25.64
CA LEU A 373 27.15 -4.08 -24.38
C LEU A 373 26.81 -5.56 -24.34
N GLU A 374 26.63 -6.20 -25.49
CA GLU A 374 26.36 -7.64 -25.58
C GLU A 374 27.48 -8.51 -25.00
N LYS A 375 28.72 -7.99 -25.01
CA LYS A 375 29.90 -8.68 -24.47
C LYS A 375 30.06 -8.56 -22.95
N ILE A 376 29.38 -7.59 -22.33
CA ILE A 376 29.46 -7.35 -20.89
C ILE A 376 28.54 -8.34 -20.17
N PRO A 377 29.01 -9.10 -19.17
CA PRO A 377 28.16 -9.96 -18.37
C PRO A 377 27.30 -9.13 -17.42
N ASP A 378 26.08 -9.63 -17.14
CA ASP A 378 25.18 -8.98 -16.21
C ASP A 378 25.65 -9.11 -14.75
N LEU A 379 26.34 -10.22 -14.43
CA LEU A 379 26.92 -10.49 -13.12
C LEU A 379 28.34 -11.05 -13.29
N GLN A 380 29.27 -10.55 -12.49
CA GLN A 380 30.65 -11.06 -12.46
C GLN A 380 30.79 -12.12 -11.36
N ARG A 381 31.56 -13.19 -11.62
CA ARG A 381 31.88 -14.21 -10.63
C ARG A 381 32.73 -13.64 -9.51
N SER A 382 32.41 -14.05 -8.27
CA SER A 382 33.26 -13.79 -7.11
C SER A 382 34.19 -14.99 -6.83
N ALA A 383 35.38 -14.72 -6.31
CA ALA A 383 36.22 -15.79 -5.74
C ALA A 383 35.66 -16.19 -4.35
N PRO A 384 35.75 -17.48 -3.99
CA PRO A 384 35.46 -17.92 -2.63
C PRO A 384 36.24 -17.10 -1.61
N THR A 385 35.54 -16.55 -0.62
CA THR A 385 36.13 -15.65 0.36
C THR A 385 35.50 -15.89 1.74
N SER A 386 36.34 -15.98 2.75
CA SER A 386 35.87 -16.04 4.15
C SER A 386 36.53 -14.94 4.95
N TYR A 387 35.76 -14.00 5.45
CA TYR A 387 36.22 -12.94 6.32
C TYR A 387 35.24 -12.74 7.48
N LEU A 388 35.66 -13.16 8.66
CA LEU A 388 34.87 -13.12 9.89
C LEU A 388 35.51 -12.14 10.86
N GLU A 389 35.03 -10.92 10.90
CA GLU A 389 35.50 -9.89 11.82
C GLU A 389 34.99 -10.15 13.24
N ASN A 390 35.87 -10.06 14.21
CA ASN A 390 35.50 -10.16 15.62
C ASN A 390 34.65 -8.96 16.04
N GLU A 391 33.56 -9.21 16.75
CA GLU A 391 32.78 -8.14 17.37
C GLU A 391 33.65 -7.38 18.39
N LYS A 392 33.65 -6.06 18.30
CA LYS A 392 34.19 -5.20 19.34
C LYS A 392 33.12 -5.02 20.39
N GLU A 393 33.54 -5.05 21.66
CA GLU A 393 32.63 -4.78 22.75
C GLU A 393 32.00 -3.39 22.58
N TYR A 394 30.67 -3.35 22.51
CA TYR A 394 29.89 -2.13 22.34
C TYR A 394 29.07 -1.88 23.60
N ASN A 395 29.75 -1.30 24.62
CA ASN A 395 29.14 -0.97 25.89
C ASN A 395 28.45 0.39 25.81
N VAL A 396 27.13 0.38 25.60
CA VAL A 396 26.32 1.58 25.62
C VAL A 396 25.91 1.87 27.06
N ASP A 397 26.33 3.05 27.55
CA ASP A 397 25.87 3.59 28.81
C ASP A 397 24.70 4.56 28.54
N MET A 398 23.46 4.03 28.69
CA MET A 398 22.24 4.81 28.49
C MET A 398 22.19 6.06 29.37
N LYS A 399 22.64 5.96 30.63
CA LYS A 399 22.67 7.10 31.55
C LYS A 399 23.61 8.19 31.06
N LYS A 400 24.77 7.82 30.55
CA LYS A 400 25.70 8.77 29.92
C LYS A 400 25.12 9.45 28.69
N MET A 401 24.38 8.71 27.87
CA MET A 401 23.66 9.29 26.72
C MET A 401 22.59 10.29 27.19
N GLU A 402 21.85 9.96 28.24
CA GLU A 402 20.83 10.83 28.83
C GLU A 402 21.50 12.11 29.41
N ASP A 403 22.60 11.98 30.18
CA ASP A 403 23.31 13.11 30.71
C ASP A 403 23.84 14.06 29.63
N ILE A 404 24.34 13.50 28.52
CA ILE A 404 24.79 14.29 27.36
C ILE A 404 23.59 15.01 26.71
N ALA A 405 22.45 14.30 26.49
CA ALA A 405 21.27 14.91 25.92
C ALA A 405 20.71 16.05 26.78
N ILE A 406 20.70 15.88 28.12
CA ILE A 406 20.30 16.91 29.07
C ILE A 406 21.22 18.13 28.96
N GLN A 407 22.53 17.91 29.00
CA GLN A 407 23.51 19.01 28.94
C GLN A 407 23.44 19.80 27.64
N LEU A 408 23.36 19.11 26.50
CA LEU A 408 23.29 19.75 25.19
C LEU A 408 21.96 20.48 24.99
N SER A 409 20.84 19.87 25.35
CA SER A 409 19.52 20.50 25.19
C SER A 409 19.28 21.65 26.17
N ALA A 410 19.94 21.64 27.32
CA ALA A 410 19.84 22.75 28.30
C ALA A 410 20.36 24.08 27.75
N VAL A 411 21.28 24.07 26.79
CA VAL A 411 21.82 25.26 26.14
C VAL A 411 20.69 26.10 25.51
N PHE A 412 19.68 25.46 24.98
CA PHE A 412 18.55 26.13 24.33
C PHE A 412 17.70 26.99 25.27
N LYS A 413 17.74 26.77 26.60
CA LYS A 413 17.06 27.60 27.59
C LYS A 413 17.46 29.06 27.51
N ASN A 414 18.67 29.35 27.02
CA ASN A 414 19.19 30.68 26.90
C ASN A 414 18.70 31.47 25.68
N TYR A 415 17.95 30.81 24.77
CA TYR A 415 17.54 31.35 23.48
C TYR A 415 16.03 31.30 23.32
N LYS A 416 15.33 32.31 23.84
CA LYS A 416 13.84 32.34 23.88
C LYS A 416 13.15 32.42 22.52
N TYR A 417 13.88 32.76 21.47
CA TYR A 417 13.37 32.83 20.09
C TYR A 417 13.46 31.50 19.36
N LEU A 418 14.00 30.46 19.99
CA LEU A 418 14.05 29.12 19.44
C LEU A 418 12.82 28.33 19.91
N PHE A 419 12.22 27.62 18.97
CA PHE A 419 11.18 26.63 19.26
C PHE A 419 11.52 25.30 18.57
N ASN A 420 10.83 24.20 18.90
CA ASN A 420 11.16 22.85 18.44
C ASN A 420 12.64 22.50 18.58
N THR A 421 13.19 22.71 19.74
CA THR A 421 14.60 22.37 20.04
C THR A 421 14.70 20.93 20.53
N GLU A 422 15.55 20.13 19.90
CA GLU A 422 15.77 18.77 20.33
C GLU A 422 17.24 18.33 20.16
N VAL A 423 17.68 17.43 21.01
CA VAL A 423 18.93 16.68 20.89
C VAL A 423 18.59 15.20 20.83
N LYS A 424 18.85 14.56 19.69
CA LYS A 424 18.69 13.11 19.52
C LYS A 424 20.04 12.44 19.53
N ILE A 425 20.20 11.42 20.36
CA ILE A 425 21.36 10.53 20.37
C ILE A 425 20.89 9.14 20.01
N ASN A 426 21.32 8.65 18.85
CA ASN A 426 20.96 7.33 18.33
C ASN A 426 22.22 6.46 18.29
N GLY A 427 22.22 5.36 19.04
CA GLY A 427 23.25 4.32 18.98
C GLY A 427 22.70 3.10 18.25
N ASN A 428 23.50 2.48 17.38
CA ASN A 428 23.17 1.24 16.72
C ASN A 428 24.31 0.25 16.84
N GLU A 429 23.98 -0.98 17.21
CA GLU A 429 24.86 -2.14 17.17
C GLU A 429 24.32 -3.10 16.13
N ILE A 430 25.08 -3.33 15.07
CA ILE A 430 24.69 -4.15 13.93
C ILE A 430 25.80 -5.13 13.61
N THR A 431 25.44 -6.41 13.45
CA THR A 431 26.35 -7.41 12.85
C THR A 431 25.65 -7.97 11.61
N SER A 432 26.28 -7.80 10.45
CA SER A 432 25.81 -8.32 9.17
C SER A 432 26.55 -9.61 8.85
N TYR A 433 25.81 -10.68 8.59
CA TYR A 433 26.28 -11.98 8.11
C TYR A 433 25.89 -12.12 6.64
N ARG A 434 26.82 -12.41 5.78
CA ARG A 434 26.57 -12.64 4.36
C ARG A 434 27.10 -14.01 3.93
N SER A 435 26.27 -14.77 3.22
CA SER A 435 26.69 -15.98 2.52
C SER A 435 26.15 -15.99 1.10
N THR A 436 26.94 -16.50 0.15
CA THR A 436 26.54 -16.62 -1.25
C THR A 436 26.77 -18.04 -1.77
N SER A 437 26.11 -18.37 -2.87
CA SER A 437 26.32 -19.65 -3.60
C SER A 437 27.71 -19.78 -4.24
N GLU A 438 28.52 -18.72 -4.20
CA GLU A 438 29.92 -18.71 -4.65
C GLU A 438 30.91 -18.83 -3.47
N ASP A 439 30.47 -19.40 -2.34
CA ASP A 439 31.29 -19.59 -1.12
C ASP A 439 31.89 -18.29 -0.54
N VAL A 440 31.19 -17.16 -0.70
CA VAL A 440 31.55 -15.93 0.01
C VAL A 440 30.87 -15.94 1.38
N ASN A 441 31.62 -15.86 2.46
CA ASN A 441 31.15 -15.82 3.84
C ASN A 441 31.75 -14.61 4.57
N LEU A 442 30.92 -13.66 4.98
CA LEU A 442 31.37 -12.43 5.64
C LEU A 442 30.61 -12.23 6.95
N LYS A 443 31.34 -11.83 8.01
CA LYS A 443 30.77 -11.28 9.23
C LYS A 443 31.35 -9.88 9.43
N LEU A 444 30.48 -8.88 9.45
CA LEU A 444 30.86 -7.48 9.44
C LEU A 444 30.09 -6.74 10.58
N PRO A 445 30.70 -6.60 11.78
CA PRO A 445 30.11 -5.78 12.82
C PRO A 445 30.24 -4.29 12.48
N HIS A 446 29.18 -3.54 12.71
CA HIS A 446 29.15 -2.11 12.50
C HIS A 446 28.40 -1.43 13.64
N ASN A 447 29.13 -0.67 14.46
CA ASN A 447 28.57 0.07 15.57
C ASN A 447 28.66 1.57 15.29
N SER A 448 27.59 2.30 15.61
CA SER A 448 27.57 3.74 15.39
C SER A 448 26.84 4.47 16.50
N VAL A 449 27.28 5.69 16.79
CA VAL A 449 26.54 6.66 17.62
C VAL A 449 26.45 7.96 16.82
N VAL A 450 25.24 8.47 16.68
CA VAL A 450 24.96 9.73 16.00
C VAL A 450 24.28 10.69 16.98
N ILE A 451 24.82 11.88 17.12
CA ILE A 451 24.22 12.97 17.88
C ILE A 451 23.70 14.00 16.87
N LYS A 452 22.39 14.21 16.88
CA LYS A 452 21.73 15.24 16.07
C LYS A 452 21.18 16.32 17.00
N VAL A 453 21.53 17.55 16.70
CA VAL A 453 21.03 18.73 17.41
C VAL A 453 20.21 19.53 16.41
N SER A 454 18.97 19.84 16.74
CA SER A 454 18.07 20.63 15.89
C SER A 454 17.37 21.72 16.70
N ALA A 455 17.21 22.86 16.06
CA ALA A 455 16.45 23.99 16.58
C ALA A 455 15.78 24.73 15.41
N THR A 456 14.58 25.23 15.64
CA THR A 456 13.84 26.06 14.69
C THR A 456 13.69 27.45 15.30
N PHE A 457 13.82 28.49 14.50
CA PHE A 457 13.55 29.87 14.88
C PHE A 457 12.54 30.48 13.94
N GLU A 458 11.75 31.42 14.43
CA GLU A 458 10.82 32.21 13.64
C GLU A 458 11.51 33.51 13.23
N ASP A 459 11.51 33.82 11.95
CA ASP A 459 11.98 35.09 11.41
C ASP A 459 10.77 36.03 11.25
N ASP A 460 10.75 37.10 12.02
CA ASP A 460 9.68 38.13 11.98
C ASP A 460 9.60 38.90 10.64
N ASN A 461 10.39 38.52 9.65
CA ASN A 461 10.47 39.17 8.32
C ASN A 461 9.73 38.38 7.21
N ARG A 462 8.52 37.86 7.46
CA ARG A 462 7.63 37.39 6.42
C ARG A 462 6.27 38.06 6.50
#